data_b1d14ad57bd0811d9b5b2ecd213c4790
#
_entry.id   b1d14ad57bd0811d9b5b2ecd213c4790
#
_cell.length_a   1.000
_cell.length_b   1.000
_cell.length_c   1.000
_cell.angle_alpha   90.00
_cell.angle_beta   90.00
_cell.angle_gamma   90.00
#
_symmetry.space_group_name_H-M   'P 1'
#
loop_
_entity.id
_entity.type
_entity.pdbx_description
1 polymer ?
#
loop_
_entity_poly.entity_id
_entity_poly.type
_entity_poly.pdbx_seq_one_letter_code
_entity_poly.pdbx_strand_id
1 'polypeptide(L)'
;MSDKNLRLLALFATMLVPLGLLHAFVLAEICIALTDVAFLVHCTRTRSWGWLQHGWVRIALLWWVWLAICSTPIPALGLGSAGWKMGFVQALVVIRFLIFTAALQDWVLTTAKSQKLAVTLLTLCALWIGVESWQQYLTGHNVFGNPRWSDGSLTGPFWKPRAGVLYAHILFPAILPAVALLLSSRRWLAYGGGLALAMLGLITSVLIGQRMGVALTGLGAAVAALFLPRLRLPVVAGIIAAVAFLLATPILSPPTHAKLVGETHKNMSHFWLSPYGQLYIRGTQMGLQSPVHGWGYNGFREFCPLPRFSPGIPEVGLPATQLELGACNLHPQNFYVQSFVDGGLPGLVLFTLLCLWWFKDCLAGLWRSRNPLRIGLFIAVLTYLWPLASTDEFPALYMVGWLFLLLGVSYALKPVSDQTLTLDVKHV
;
A
#
# COMPACT_ATOMS: atom_id res chain seq x y z
N MET A 1 30.43 7.95 -16.67
CA MET A 1 29.23 7.25 -17.19
C MET A 1 28.38 8.29 -17.91
N SER A 2 27.91 8.01 -19.15
CA SER A 2 27.00 8.91 -19.87
C SER A 2 25.62 8.94 -19.20
N ASP A 3 24.83 9.98 -19.43
CA ASP A 3 23.46 10.09 -18.89
C ASP A 3 22.57 8.92 -19.35
N LYS A 4 22.72 8.49 -20.59
CA LYS A 4 22.05 7.31 -21.16
C LYS A 4 22.36 6.04 -20.35
N ASN A 5 23.63 5.80 -19.99
CA ASN A 5 24.04 4.62 -19.23
C ASN A 5 23.53 4.71 -17.77
N LEU A 6 23.53 5.91 -17.20
CA LEU A 6 23.01 6.17 -15.87
C LEU A 6 21.51 5.84 -15.79
N ARG A 7 20.74 6.28 -16.80
CA ARG A 7 19.32 5.99 -16.91
C ARG A 7 19.04 4.48 -17.13
N LEU A 8 19.85 3.80 -17.93
CA LEU A 8 19.73 2.35 -18.13
C LEU A 8 19.99 1.58 -16.82
N LEU A 9 20.99 2.00 -16.04
CA LEU A 9 21.25 1.44 -14.71
C LEU A 9 20.04 1.63 -13.79
N ALA A 10 19.50 2.85 -13.70
CA ALA A 10 18.34 3.16 -12.88
C ALA A 10 17.10 2.36 -13.34
N LEU A 11 16.88 2.23 -14.65
CA LEU A 11 15.79 1.41 -15.20
C LEU A 11 15.95 -0.06 -14.81
N PHE A 12 17.16 -0.63 -14.98
CA PHE A 12 17.44 -2.01 -14.60
C PHE A 12 17.21 -2.24 -13.09
N ALA A 13 17.75 -1.35 -12.24
CA ALA A 13 17.52 -1.41 -10.79
C ALA A 13 16.01 -1.33 -10.47
N THR A 14 15.28 -0.36 -11.06
CA THR A 14 13.83 -0.23 -10.87
C THR A 14 13.07 -1.51 -11.25
N MET A 15 13.45 -2.19 -12.33
CA MET A 15 12.79 -3.44 -12.74
C MET A 15 13.05 -4.61 -11.79
N LEU A 16 14.11 -4.57 -11.01
CA LEU A 16 14.40 -5.56 -9.96
C LEU A 16 13.65 -5.28 -8.66
N VAL A 17 13.16 -4.05 -8.43
CA VAL A 17 12.45 -3.69 -7.19
C VAL A 17 11.27 -4.61 -6.90
N PRO A 18 10.32 -4.90 -7.82
CA PRO A 18 9.20 -5.79 -7.53
C PRO A 18 9.62 -7.18 -7.10
N LEU A 19 10.66 -7.74 -7.76
CA LEU A 19 11.21 -9.06 -7.41
C LEU A 19 11.88 -9.05 -6.03
N GLY A 20 12.63 -8.00 -5.74
CA GLY A 20 13.23 -7.80 -4.42
C GLY A 20 12.18 -7.65 -3.32
N LEU A 21 11.11 -6.90 -3.56
CA LEU A 21 10.00 -6.73 -2.62
C LEU A 21 9.22 -8.03 -2.38
N LEU A 22 9.23 -8.98 -3.31
CA LEU A 22 8.63 -10.31 -3.11
C LEU A 22 9.51 -11.21 -2.25
N HIS A 23 10.83 -11.27 -2.52
CA HIS A 23 11.67 -12.35 -2.01
C HIS A 23 12.99 -11.92 -1.37
N ALA A 24 13.47 -10.69 -1.63
CA ALA A 24 14.80 -10.24 -1.25
C ALA A 24 14.83 -8.75 -0.88
N PHE A 25 14.34 -8.40 0.30
CA PHE A 25 14.19 -6.98 0.70
C PHE A 25 15.49 -6.18 0.63
N VAL A 26 16.63 -6.79 0.95
CA VAL A 26 17.95 -6.14 0.82
C VAL A 26 18.22 -5.75 -0.64
N LEU A 27 17.87 -6.63 -1.59
CA LEU A 27 18.01 -6.32 -3.02
C LEU A 27 17.10 -5.15 -3.41
N ALA A 28 15.85 -5.12 -2.92
CA ALA A 28 14.94 -4.01 -3.19
C ALA A 28 15.48 -2.69 -2.65
N GLU A 29 16.01 -2.65 -1.42
CA GLU A 29 16.65 -1.46 -0.84
C GLU A 29 17.83 -0.97 -1.66
N ILE A 30 18.72 -1.88 -2.06
CA ILE A 30 19.86 -1.54 -2.93
C ILE A 30 19.37 -0.96 -4.26
N CYS A 31 18.36 -1.55 -4.88
CA CYS A 31 17.83 -1.11 -6.16
C CYS A 31 17.15 0.27 -6.06
N ILE A 32 16.40 0.52 -4.99
CA ILE A 32 15.82 1.86 -4.72
C ILE A 32 16.93 2.87 -4.53
N ALA A 33 17.91 2.59 -3.67
CA ALA A 33 19.03 3.49 -3.42
C ALA A 33 19.86 3.78 -4.68
N LEU A 34 20.11 2.77 -5.52
CA LEU A 34 20.80 2.95 -6.81
C LEU A 34 20.00 3.84 -7.77
N THR A 35 18.68 3.68 -7.81
CA THR A 35 17.79 4.52 -8.63
C THR A 35 17.83 5.96 -8.15
N ASP A 36 17.75 6.18 -6.82
CA ASP A 36 17.78 7.51 -6.20
C ASP A 36 19.11 8.22 -6.45
N VAL A 37 20.23 7.55 -6.20
CA VAL A 37 21.58 8.10 -6.44
C VAL A 37 21.76 8.44 -7.91
N ALA A 38 21.35 7.54 -8.82
CA ALA A 38 21.44 7.79 -10.25
C ALA A 38 20.60 9.00 -10.67
N PHE A 39 19.38 9.14 -10.14
CA PHE A 39 18.51 10.29 -10.39
C PHE A 39 19.09 11.59 -9.86
N LEU A 40 19.60 11.60 -8.63
CA LEU A 40 20.24 12.79 -8.05
C LEU A 40 21.51 13.21 -8.82
N VAL A 41 22.32 12.25 -9.27
CA VAL A 41 23.47 12.50 -10.16
C VAL A 41 23.02 13.08 -11.50
N HIS A 42 21.92 12.58 -12.08
CA HIS A 42 21.32 13.17 -13.27
C HIS A 42 20.89 14.61 -13.01
N CYS A 43 20.12 14.87 -11.95
CA CYS A 43 19.64 16.20 -11.60
C CYS A 43 20.78 17.22 -11.40
N THR A 44 21.87 16.81 -10.73
CA THR A 44 23.03 17.69 -10.51
C THR A 44 23.77 18.01 -11.79
N ARG A 45 23.96 17.04 -12.69
CA ARG A 45 24.67 17.21 -13.96
C ARG A 45 23.88 18.06 -14.97
N THR A 46 22.57 17.85 -15.03
CA THR A 46 21.70 18.54 -15.99
C THR A 46 21.04 19.79 -15.40
N ARG A 47 21.26 20.06 -14.11
CA ARG A 47 20.59 21.11 -13.34
C ARG A 47 19.05 21.02 -13.39
N SER A 48 18.48 19.82 -13.53
CA SER A 48 17.06 19.57 -13.69
C SER A 48 16.40 19.25 -12.33
N TRP A 49 16.10 20.28 -11.55
CA TRP A 49 15.45 20.18 -10.24
C TRP A 49 13.94 20.46 -10.29
N GLY A 50 13.33 20.40 -11.46
CA GLY A 50 11.90 20.70 -11.67
C GLY A 50 10.96 19.80 -10.86
N TRP A 51 11.37 18.57 -10.54
CA TRP A 51 10.58 17.65 -9.73
C TRP A 51 10.26 18.18 -8.32
N LEU A 52 11.09 19.05 -7.75
CA LEU A 52 10.82 19.71 -6.45
C LEU A 52 9.62 20.67 -6.52
N GLN A 53 9.17 21.05 -7.73
CA GLN A 53 8.01 21.93 -7.93
C GLN A 53 6.69 21.17 -7.94
N HIS A 54 6.68 19.84 -8.03
CA HIS A 54 5.47 19.06 -7.94
C HIS A 54 4.78 19.27 -6.59
N GLY A 55 3.47 19.52 -6.61
CA GLY A 55 2.73 19.83 -5.38
C GLY A 55 2.79 18.72 -4.34
N TRP A 56 2.72 17.46 -4.77
CA TRP A 56 2.85 16.32 -3.85
C TRP A 56 4.25 16.26 -3.21
N VAL A 57 5.31 16.61 -3.95
CA VAL A 57 6.69 16.62 -3.41
C VAL A 57 6.81 17.66 -2.31
N ARG A 58 6.26 18.86 -2.49
CA ARG A 58 6.31 19.93 -1.49
C ARG A 58 5.62 19.51 -0.19
N ILE A 59 4.44 18.92 -0.27
CA ILE A 59 3.72 18.41 0.91
C ILE A 59 4.49 17.25 1.55
N ALA A 60 5.01 16.33 0.74
CA ALA A 60 5.79 15.21 1.22
C ALA A 60 7.07 15.65 1.94
N LEU A 61 7.76 16.67 1.42
CA LEU A 61 8.93 17.27 2.08
C LEU A 61 8.56 17.96 3.40
N LEU A 62 7.45 18.70 3.46
CA LEU A 62 6.96 19.29 4.70
C LEU A 62 6.64 18.23 5.75
N TRP A 63 5.93 17.16 5.35
CA TRP A 63 5.64 16.05 6.23
C TRP A 63 6.93 15.34 6.71
N TRP A 64 7.87 15.09 5.80
CA TRP A 64 9.15 14.46 6.12
C TRP A 64 10.00 15.30 7.08
N VAL A 65 10.11 16.61 6.82
CA VAL A 65 10.83 17.55 7.72
C VAL A 65 10.18 17.57 9.10
N TRP A 66 8.84 17.61 9.15
CA TRP A 66 8.13 17.56 10.43
C TRP A 66 8.41 16.26 11.19
N LEU A 67 8.35 15.12 10.51
CA LEU A 67 8.68 13.83 11.10
C LEU A 67 10.12 13.78 11.63
N ALA A 68 11.07 14.31 10.86
CA ALA A 68 12.48 14.41 11.28
C ALA A 68 12.63 15.29 12.53
N ILE A 69 11.96 16.44 12.58
CA ILE A 69 11.94 17.34 13.75
C ILE A 69 11.39 16.58 14.98
N CYS A 70 10.23 15.95 14.86
CA CYS A 70 9.61 15.20 15.95
C CYS A 70 10.46 14.02 16.43
N SER A 71 11.29 13.47 15.56
CA SER A 71 12.19 12.36 15.88
C SER A 71 13.55 12.79 16.44
N THR A 72 13.84 14.10 16.45
CA THR A 72 15.11 14.64 16.94
C THR A 72 15.13 14.62 18.47
N PRO A 73 16.22 14.18 19.10
CA PRO A 73 16.34 14.19 20.57
C PRO A 73 16.68 15.60 21.04
N ILE A 74 15.66 16.38 21.32
CA ILE A 74 15.82 17.70 21.94
C ILE A 74 15.19 17.66 23.34
N PRO A 75 15.97 17.37 24.41
CA PRO A 75 15.44 17.22 25.76
C PRO A 75 14.63 18.43 26.24
N ALA A 76 15.04 19.63 25.81
CA ALA A 76 14.36 20.88 26.18
C ALA A 76 12.93 21.01 25.62
N LEU A 77 12.61 20.28 24.54
CA LEU A 77 11.28 20.24 23.94
C LEU A 77 10.48 19.00 24.35
N GLY A 78 11.00 18.17 25.24
CA GLY A 78 10.40 16.88 25.59
C GLY A 78 10.43 15.88 24.42
N LEU A 79 11.12 16.21 23.33
CA LEU A 79 11.35 15.37 22.17
C LEU A 79 12.59 14.53 22.46
N GLY A 80 12.43 13.31 22.75
CA GLY A 80 13.55 12.43 23.00
C GLY A 80 13.07 11.16 23.65
N SER A 81 13.35 10.06 22.98
CA SER A 81 13.04 8.73 23.46
C SER A 81 14.32 7.93 23.66
N ALA A 82 14.25 6.88 24.46
CA ALA A 82 15.37 5.93 24.61
C ALA A 82 15.79 5.33 23.25
N GLY A 83 14.86 5.23 22.26
CA GLY A 83 15.10 4.72 20.91
C GLY A 83 15.47 5.78 19.86
N TRP A 84 15.64 7.03 20.23
CA TRP A 84 15.74 8.17 19.31
C TRP A 84 16.80 8.04 18.22
N LYS A 85 17.97 7.49 18.52
CA LYS A 85 19.04 7.35 17.51
C LYS A 85 18.57 6.57 16.29
N MET A 86 17.93 5.44 16.51
CA MET A 86 17.37 4.61 15.43
C MET A 86 16.17 5.30 14.79
N GLY A 87 15.24 5.84 15.58
CA GLY A 87 14.05 6.53 15.09
C GLY A 87 14.40 7.75 14.23
N PHE A 88 15.36 8.58 14.65
CA PHE A 88 15.82 9.73 13.87
C PHE A 88 16.42 9.33 12.52
N VAL A 89 17.33 8.34 12.51
CA VAL A 89 17.94 7.85 11.27
C VAL A 89 16.87 7.27 10.33
N GLN A 90 15.94 6.50 10.88
CA GLN A 90 14.84 5.94 10.07
C GLN A 90 13.93 7.03 9.52
N ALA A 91 13.59 8.07 10.29
CA ALA A 91 12.82 9.22 9.82
C ALA A 91 13.53 9.93 8.66
N LEU A 92 14.85 10.12 8.74
CA LEU A 92 15.62 10.73 7.65
C LEU A 92 15.61 9.85 6.38
N VAL A 93 15.76 8.54 6.54
CA VAL A 93 15.83 7.59 5.41
C VAL A 93 14.51 7.45 4.65
N VAL A 94 13.36 7.87 5.22
CA VAL A 94 12.05 7.90 4.52
C VAL A 94 12.12 8.66 3.19
N ILE A 95 12.94 9.71 3.10
CA ILE A 95 13.07 10.55 1.90
C ILE A 95 13.42 9.74 0.63
N ARG A 96 14.09 8.58 0.77
CA ARG A 96 14.42 7.73 -0.38
C ARG A 96 13.20 7.34 -1.22
N PHE A 97 12.08 7.05 -0.57
CA PHE A 97 10.85 6.71 -1.28
C PHE A 97 10.25 7.87 -2.06
N LEU A 98 10.39 9.09 -1.55
CA LEU A 98 9.93 10.31 -2.24
C LEU A 98 10.81 10.56 -3.48
N ILE A 99 12.12 10.43 -3.34
CA ILE A 99 13.09 10.57 -4.45
C ILE A 99 12.83 9.47 -5.48
N PHE A 100 12.65 8.22 -5.05
CA PHE A 100 12.35 7.09 -5.93
C PHE A 100 11.09 7.35 -6.78
N THR A 101 9.99 7.79 -6.15
CA THR A 101 8.76 8.12 -6.88
C THR A 101 8.98 9.22 -7.90
N ALA A 102 9.70 10.29 -7.54
CA ALA A 102 10.03 11.38 -8.45
C ALA A 102 10.93 10.89 -9.60
N ALA A 103 11.91 10.04 -9.32
CA ALA A 103 12.77 9.44 -10.33
C ALA A 103 11.97 8.62 -11.35
N LEU A 104 11.00 7.83 -10.88
CA LEU A 104 10.12 7.05 -11.76
C LEU A 104 9.25 7.96 -12.63
N GLN A 105 8.67 9.00 -12.04
CA GLN A 105 7.80 9.95 -12.72
C GLN A 105 8.53 10.70 -13.82
N ASP A 106 9.66 11.32 -13.51
CA ASP A 106 10.25 12.38 -14.36
C ASP A 106 11.41 11.88 -15.22
N TRP A 107 11.97 10.72 -14.92
CA TRP A 107 13.20 10.29 -15.59
C TRP A 107 13.22 8.82 -16.04
N VAL A 108 12.91 7.86 -15.16
CA VAL A 108 13.10 6.43 -15.45
C VAL A 108 12.01 5.90 -16.37
N LEU A 109 10.72 6.16 -16.06
CA LEU A 109 9.57 5.57 -16.75
C LEU A 109 8.95 6.53 -17.77
N THR A 110 9.76 7.32 -18.48
CA THR A 110 9.26 8.33 -19.44
C THR A 110 8.99 7.79 -20.86
N THR A 111 9.31 6.51 -21.13
CA THR A 111 9.05 5.88 -22.44
C THR A 111 7.96 4.81 -22.35
N ALA A 112 7.17 4.65 -23.41
CA ALA A 112 6.16 3.60 -23.51
C ALA A 112 6.74 2.18 -23.26
N LYS A 113 7.99 1.95 -23.67
CA LYS A 113 8.68 0.67 -23.46
C LYS A 113 8.96 0.41 -21.97
N SER A 114 9.51 1.41 -21.25
CA SER A 114 9.79 1.29 -19.82
C SER A 114 8.50 1.16 -19.00
N GLN A 115 7.45 1.91 -19.34
CA GLN A 115 6.13 1.81 -18.72
C GLN A 115 5.50 0.42 -18.92
N LYS A 116 5.52 -0.09 -20.17
CA LYS A 116 5.02 -1.43 -20.49
C LYS A 116 5.77 -2.50 -19.71
N LEU A 117 7.10 -2.40 -19.59
CA LEU A 117 7.90 -3.35 -18.84
C LEU A 117 7.53 -3.35 -17.36
N ALA A 118 7.40 -2.16 -16.73
CA ALA A 118 6.99 -2.04 -15.33
C ALA A 118 5.61 -2.68 -15.08
N VAL A 119 4.62 -2.39 -15.94
CA VAL A 119 3.28 -2.98 -15.85
C VAL A 119 3.30 -4.50 -16.05
N THR A 120 4.12 -4.99 -16.99
CA THR A 120 4.28 -6.44 -17.20
C THR A 120 4.82 -7.11 -15.94
N LEU A 121 5.84 -6.53 -15.30
CA LEU A 121 6.40 -7.07 -14.05
C LEU A 121 5.37 -7.06 -12.91
N LEU A 122 4.60 -5.99 -12.75
CA LEU A 122 3.50 -5.97 -11.77
C LEU A 122 2.49 -7.09 -12.04
N THR A 123 2.14 -7.32 -13.31
CA THR A 123 1.23 -8.40 -13.70
C THR A 123 1.82 -9.77 -13.38
N LEU A 124 3.09 -10.00 -13.67
CA LEU A 124 3.78 -11.25 -13.33
C LEU A 124 3.84 -11.48 -11.82
N CYS A 125 4.07 -10.44 -11.02
CA CYS A 125 4.02 -10.54 -9.55
C CYS A 125 2.63 -10.94 -9.04
N ALA A 126 1.57 -10.35 -9.58
CA ALA A 126 0.20 -10.70 -9.20
C ALA A 126 -0.14 -12.15 -9.58
N LEU A 127 0.25 -12.57 -10.79
CA LEU A 127 0.08 -13.96 -11.26
C LEU A 127 0.87 -14.93 -10.38
N TRP A 128 2.10 -14.60 -10.03
CA TRP A 128 2.94 -15.42 -9.15
C TRP A 128 2.28 -15.64 -7.80
N ILE A 129 1.79 -14.59 -7.14
CA ILE A 129 1.08 -14.73 -5.86
C ILE A 129 -0.17 -15.57 -6.03
N GLY A 130 -0.94 -15.38 -7.11
CA GLY A 130 -2.14 -16.16 -7.39
C GLY A 130 -1.84 -17.64 -7.58
N VAL A 131 -0.88 -17.97 -8.46
CA VAL A 131 -0.48 -19.35 -8.77
C VAL A 131 0.03 -20.06 -7.52
N GLU A 132 0.92 -19.44 -6.76
CA GLU A 132 1.46 -19.99 -5.50
C GLU A 132 0.38 -20.22 -4.46
N SER A 133 -0.61 -19.32 -4.37
CA SER A 133 -1.74 -19.50 -3.44
C SER A 133 -2.61 -20.70 -3.85
N TRP A 134 -2.88 -20.89 -5.14
CA TRP A 134 -3.59 -22.06 -5.62
C TRP A 134 -2.79 -23.35 -5.47
N GLN A 135 -1.48 -23.32 -5.77
CA GLN A 135 -0.59 -24.46 -5.50
C GLN A 135 -0.63 -24.86 -4.02
N GLN A 136 -0.42 -23.90 -3.11
CA GLN A 136 -0.45 -24.16 -1.67
C GLN A 136 -1.82 -24.71 -1.21
N TYR A 137 -2.92 -24.24 -1.80
CA TYR A 137 -4.24 -24.78 -1.52
C TYR A 137 -4.37 -26.25 -1.93
N LEU A 138 -3.88 -26.61 -3.11
CA LEU A 138 -4.04 -27.96 -3.68
C LEU A 138 -3.06 -28.98 -3.10
N THR A 139 -1.82 -28.55 -2.77
CA THR A 139 -0.73 -29.43 -2.35
C THR A 139 -0.44 -29.38 -0.85
N GLY A 140 -0.99 -28.39 -0.13
CA GLY A 140 -0.72 -28.13 1.27
C GLY A 140 0.52 -27.24 1.53
N HIS A 141 1.41 -27.06 0.56
CA HIS A 141 2.66 -26.29 0.69
C HIS A 141 2.88 -25.41 -0.52
N ASN A 142 3.53 -24.25 -0.30
CA ASN A 142 3.99 -23.44 -1.41
C ASN A 142 5.28 -24.02 -2.04
N VAL A 143 5.79 -23.43 -3.12
CA VAL A 143 7.00 -23.89 -3.83
C VAL A 143 8.25 -23.94 -2.92
N PHE A 144 8.27 -23.14 -1.86
CA PHE A 144 9.35 -23.11 -0.87
C PHE A 144 9.14 -24.08 0.30
N GLY A 145 8.11 -24.94 0.24
CA GLY A 145 7.81 -25.93 1.28
C GLY A 145 7.07 -25.37 2.52
N ASN A 146 6.67 -24.09 2.51
CA ASN A 146 5.93 -23.52 3.64
C ASN A 146 4.46 -23.98 3.63
N PRO A 147 3.93 -24.49 4.76
CA PRO A 147 2.52 -24.82 4.90
C PRO A 147 1.66 -23.56 5.03
N ARG A 148 0.34 -23.73 5.13
CA ARG A 148 -0.57 -22.67 5.56
C ARG A 148 -0.10 -22.07 6.88
N TRP A 149 -0.38 -20.78 7.08
CA TRP A 149 -0.12 -20.14 8.36
C TRP A 149 -1.02 -20.72 9.47
N SER A 150 -0.59 -20.60 10.72
CA SER A 150 -1.30 -21.16 11.88
C SER A 150 -2.75 -20.65 12.02
N ASP A 151 -3.07 -19.48 11.47
CA ASP A 151 -4.42 -18.92 11.47
C ASP A 151 -5.30 -19.39 10.29
N GLY A 152 -4.82 -20.33 9.48
CA GLY A 152 -5.51 -20.88 8.32
C GLY A 152 -5.34 -20.11 7.00
N SER A 153 -4.71 -18.93 7.01
CA SER A 153 -4.44 -18.17 5.77
C SER A 153 -3.42 -18.87 4.89
N LEU A 154 -3.56 -18.71 3.58
CA LEU A 154 -2.49 -19.07 2.66
C LEU A 154 -1.39 -17.99 2.69
N THR A 155 -0.15 -18.46 2.65
CA THR A 155 1.02 -17.56 2.62
C THR A 155 1.38 -17.14 1.19
N GLY A 156 0.88 -17.87 0.18
CA GLY A 156 1.34 -17.73 -1.20
C GLY A 156 2.85 -17.95 -1.29
N PRO A 157 3.60 -17.13 -2.05
CA PRO A 157 5.05 -17.31 -2.18
C PRO A 157 5.86 -16.87 -0.96
N PHE A 158 5.21 -16.58 0.17
CA PHE A 158 5.87 -16.07 1.37
C PHE A 158 5.94 -17.12 2.48
N TRP A 159 6.78 -16.87 3.48
CA TRP A 159 6.87 -17.67 4.70
C TRP A 159 5.91 -17.15 5.81
N LYS A 160 5.31 -15.96 5.62
CA LYS A 160 4.30 -15.34 6.49
C LYS A 160 3.02 -15.01 5.72
N PRO A 161 1.88 -14.76 6.37
CA PRO A 161 0.61 -14.48 5.71
C PRO A 161 0.59 -13.05 5.12
N ARG A 162 1.31 -12.85 4.03
CA ARG A 162 1.46 -11.56 3.32
C ARG A 162 0.73 -11.51 1.99
N ALA A 163 0.31 -12.67 1.47
CA ALA A 163 -0.20 -12.78 0.12
C ALA A 163 -1.48 -11.97 -0.12
N GLY A 164 -2.45 -12.01 0.80
CA GLY A 164 -3.79 -11.46 0.53
C GLY A 164 -3.83 -9.95 0.43
N VAL A 165 -3.15 -9.24 1.33
CA VAL A 165 -3.10 -7.78 1.29
C VAL A 165 -2.32 -7.30 0.08
N LEU A 166 -1.14 -7.87 -0.19
CA LEU A 166 -0.36 -7.51 -1.37
C LEU A 166 -1.09 -7.86 -2.68
N TYR A 167 -1.74 -9.03 -2.74
CA TYR A 167 -2.54 -9.41 -3.89
C TYR A 167 -3.66 -8.39 -4.18
N ALA A 168 -4.39 -7.95 -3.14
CA ALA A 168 -5.42 -6.94 -3.28
C ALA A 168 -4.90 -5.61 -3.87
N HIS A 169 -3.69 -5.22 -3.54
CA HIS A 169 -3.08 -3.98 -4.04
C HIS A 169 -2.64 -4.06 -5.49
N ILE A 170 -2.09 -5.20 -5.94
CA ILE A 170 -1.54 -5.31 -7.30
C ILE A 170 -2.48 -6.00 -8.30
N LEU A 171 -3.58 -6.60 -7.84
CA LEU A 171 -4.54 -7.32 -8.66
C LEU A 171 -5.13 -6.43 -9.77
N PHE A 172 -5.65 -5.26 -9.41
CA PHE A 172 -6.38 -4.42 -10.35
C PHE A 172 -5.49 -3.86 -11.47
N PRO A 173 -4.30 -3.27 -11.24
CA PRO A 173 -3.44 -2.88 -12.34
C PRO A 173 -2.99 -4.07 -13.20
N ALA A 174 -2.92 -5.27 -12.63
CA ALA A 174 -2.51 -6.48 -13.35
C ALA A 174 -3.60 -7.01 -14.29
N ILE A 175 -4.85 -7.16 -13.83
CA ILE A 175 -5.90 -7.85 -14.60
C ILE A 175 -6.89 -6.91 -15.27
N LEU A 176 -7.14 -5.71 -14.73
CA LEU A 176 -8.21 -4.84 -15.20
C LEU A 176 -8.08 -4.44 -16.68
N PRO A 177 -6.87 -4.18 -17.24
CA PRO A 177 -6.71 -3.94 -18.68
C PRO A 177 -7.17 -5.13 -19.54
N ALA A 178 -6.79 -6.35 -19.16
CA ALA A 178 -7.15 -7.55 -19.88
C ALA A 178 -8.66 -7.84 -19.75
N VAL A 179 -9.21 -7.73 -18.54
CA VAL A 179 -10.65 -7.91 -18.29
C VAL A 179 -11.47 -6.90 -19.11
N ALA A 180 -11.10 -5.62 -19.09
CA ALA A 180 -11.81 -4.59 -19.85
C ALA A 180 -11.73 -4.82 -21.36
N LEU A 181 -10.58 -5.26 -21.87
CA LEU A 181 -10.40 -5.61 -23.28
C LEU A 181 -11.29 -6.80 -23.69
N LEU A 182 -11.25 -7.88 -22.93
CA LEU A 182 -12.02 -9.10 -23.21
C LEU A 182 -13.54 -8.85 -23.16
N LEU A 183 -14.02 -8.09 -22.17
CA LEU A 183 -15.42 -7.72 -22.02
C LEU A 183 -15.90 -6.70 -23.07
N SER A 184 -14.99 -6.02 -23.78
CA SER A 184 -15.34 -5.16 -24.90
C SER A 184 -15.55 -5.92 -26.21
N SER A 185 -15.10 -7.16 -26.26
CA SER A 185 -15.22 -8.01 -27.44
C SER A 185 -16.67 -8.47 -27.67
N ARG A 186 -17.09 -8.52 -28.95
CA ARG A 186 -18.38 -9.09 -29.34
C ARG A 186 -18.34 -10.62 -29.38
N ARG A 187 -17.18 -11.26 -29.30
CA ARG A 187 -17.02 -12.71 -29.31
C ARG A 187 -17.37 -13.25 -27.92
N TRP A 188 -18.36 -14.13 -27.84
CA TRP A 188 -18.85 -14.69 -26.59
C TRP A 188 -17.75 -15.40 -25.77
N LEU A 189 -16.82 -16.10 -26.43
CA LEU A 189 -15.65 -16.72 -25.76
C LEU A 189 -14.74 -15.70 -25.10
N ALA A 190 -14.47 -14.56 -25.76
CA ALA A 190 -13.66 -13.51 -25.16
C ALA A 190 -14.38 -12.86 -23.98
N TYR A 191 -15.68 -12.59 -24.11
CA TYR A 191 -16.51 -12.07 -23.02
C TYR A 191 -16.53 -13.04 -21.83
N GLY A 192 -16.76 -14.32 -22.07
CA GLY A 192 -16.71 -15.38 -21.05
C GLY A 192 -15.33 -15.48 -20.37
N GLY A 193 -14.25 -15.37 -21.16
CA GLY A 193 -12.88 -15.32 -20.64
C GLY A 193 -12.62 -14.10 -19.72
N GLY A 194 -13.14 -12.94 -20.09
CA GLY A 194 -13.04 -11.74 -19.25
C GLY A 194 -13.80 -11.88 -17.94
N LEU A 195 -15.00 -12.47 -17.98
CA LEU A 195 -15.79 -12.78 -16.79
C LEU A 195 -15.04 -13.79 -15.89
N ALA A 196 -14.55 -14.88 -16.48
CA ALA A 196 -13.81 -15.92 -15.75
C ALA A 196 -12.55 -15.36 -15.09
N LEU A 197 -11.80 -14.49 -15.78
CA LEU A 197 -10.61 -13.83 -15.21
C LEU A 197 -10.96 -12.94 -14.02
N ALA A 198 -12.03 -12.14 -14.12
CA ALA A 198 -12.50 -11.31 -13.02
C ALA A 198 -12.93 -12.15 -11.81
N MET A 199 -13.72 -13.21 -12.05
CA MET A 199 -14.17 -14.13 -11.01
C MET A 199 -12.98 -14.84 -10.34
N LEU A 200 -12.02 -15.33 -11.11
CA LEU A 200 -10.82 -16.00 -10.61
C LEU A 200 -10.03 -15.07 -9.70
N GLY A 201 -9.85 -13.80 -10.08
CA GLY A 201 -9.19 -12.82 -9.24
C GLY A 201 -9.87 -12.63 -7.88
N LEU A 202 -11.18 -12.48 -7.85
CA LEU A 202 -11.96 -12.32 -6.62
C LEU A 202 -11.96 -13.59 -5.76
N ILE A 203 -12.17 -14.76 -6.36
CA ILE A 203 -12.14 -16.07 -5.67
C ILE A 203 -10.75 -16.31 -5.07
N THR A 204 -9.69 -16.00 -5.79
CA THR A 204 -8.32 -16.14 -5.28
C THR A 204 -8.11 -15.30 -4.02
N SER A 205 -8.63 -14.06 -3.97
CA SER A 205 -8.57 -13.23 -2.75
C SER A 205 -9.27 -13.88 -1.56
N VAL A 206 -10.46 -14.47 -1.77
CA VAL A 206 -11.18 -15.21 -0.72
C VAL A 206 -10.41 -16.46 -0.30
N LEU A 207 -9.89 -17.22 -1.27
CA LEU A 207 -9.12 -18.45 -1.04
C LEU A 207 -7.89 -18.22 -0.17
N ILE A 208 -7.18 -17.11 -0.37
CA ILE A 208 -6.01 -16.73 0.45
C ILE A 208 -6.41 -16.57 1.94
N GLY A 209 -7.64 -16.15 2.22
CA GLY A 209 -8.18 -16.19 3.58
C GLY A 209 -7.76 -15.02 4.47
N GLN A 210 -7.26 -13.92 3.93
CA GLN A 210 -6.93 -12.72 4.70
C GLN A 210 -8.07 -11.70 4.65
N ARG A 211 -8.69 -11.42 5.80
CA ARG A 211 -9.87 -10.53 5.93
C ARG A 211 -9.69 -9.18 5.25
N MET A 212 -8.57 -8.49 5.54
CA MET A 212 -8.30 -7.17 4.96
C MET A 212 -8.08 -7.28 3.45
N GLY A 213 -7.39 -8.30 2.96
CA GLY A 213 -7.21 -8.55 1.53
C GLY A 213 -8.54 -8.70 0.79
N VAL A 214 -9.49 -9.45 1.36
CA VAL A 214 -10.86 -9.62 0.80
C VAL A 214 -11.61 -8.29 0.80
N ALA A 215 -11.59 -7.54 1.90
CA ALA A 215 -12.28 -6.25 2.01
C ALA A 215 -11.73 -5.23 1.00
N LEU A 216 -10.40 -5.12 0.87
CA LEU A 216 -9.74 -4.21 -0.08
C LEU A 216 -9.97 -4.64 -1.54
N THR A 217 -10.03 -5.95 -1.81
CA THR A 217 -10.40 -6.46 -3.14
C THR A 217 -11.85 -6.10 -3.48
N GLY A 218 -12.78 -6.22 -2.53
CA GLY A 218 -14.17 -5.78 -2.69
C GLY A 218 -14.28 -4.27 -2.96
N LEU A 219 -13.56 -3.45 -2.20
CA LEU A 219 -13.46 -2.01 -2.42
C LEU A 219 -12.94 -1.70 -3.83
N GLY A 220 -11.86 -2.34 -4.25
CA GLY A 220 -11.29 -2.17 -5.59
C GLY A 220 -12.26 -2.57 -6.71
N ALA A 221 -13.00 -3.67 -6.53
CA ALA A 221 -14.02 -4.10 -7.48
C ALA A 221 -15.17 -3.08 -7.60
N ALA A 222 -15.63 -2.53 -6.49
CA ALA A 222 -16.65 -1.48 -6.47
C ALA A 222 -16.17 -0.21 -7.20
N VAL A 223 -14.93 0.23 -6.96
CA VAL A 223 -14.33 1.38 -7.64
C VAL A 223 -14.14 1.10 -9.14
N ALA A 224 -13.71 -0.11 -9.53
CA ALA A 224 -13.60 -0.49 -10.94
C ALA A 224 -14.96 -0.40 -11.64
N ALA A 225 -16.04 -0.91 -11.02
CA ALA A 225 -17.41 -0.84 -11.56
C ALA A 225 -17.96 0.60 -11.64
N LEU A 226 -17.51 1.50 -10.74
CA LEU A 226 -17.86 2.91 -10.76
C LEU A 226 -17.30 3.62 -12.00
N PHE A 227 -16.03 3.41 -12.32
CA PHE A 227 -15.37 4.04 -13.46
C PHE A 227 -15.67 3.36 -14.80
N LEU A 228 -15.87 2.04 -14.81
CA LEU A 228 -16.07 1.22 -16.00
C LEU A 228 -17.47 0.56 -15.99
N PRO A 229 -18.50 1.21 -16.53
CA PRO A 229 -19.88 0.70 -16.46
C PRO A 229 -20.04 -0.74 -17.03
N ARG A 230 -19.22 -1.13 -18.02
CA ARG A 230 -19.23 -2.48 -18.58
C ARG A 230 -18.81 -3.56 -17.57
N LEU A 231 -18.12 -3.18 -16.49
CA LEU A 231 -17.71 -4.10 -15.43
C LEU A 231 -18.78 -4.31 -14.36
N ARG A 232 -19.86 -3.56 -14.34
CA ARG A 232 -20.88 -3.64 -13.28
C ARG A 232 -21.46 -5.04 -13.16
N LEU A 233 -21.91 -5.62 -14.27
CA LEU A 233 -22.44 -6.97 -14.27
C LEU A 233 -21.36 -8.04 -13.95
N PRO A 234 -20.17 -8.05 -14.57
CA PRO A 234 -19.07 -8.93 -14.18
C PRO A 234 -18.65 -8.79 -12.70
N VAL A 235 -18.62 -7.60 -12.16
CA VAL A 235 -18.28 -7.38 -10.74
C VAL A 235 -19.37 -7.97 -9.83
N VAL A 236 -20.66 -7.73 -10.14
CA VAL A 236 -21.77 -8.33 -9.38
C VAL A 236 -21.70 -9.85 -9.46
N ALA A 237 -21.52 -10.43 -10.64
CA ALA A 237 -21.36 -11.88 -10.82
C ALA A 237 -20.13 -12.42 -10.05
N GLY A 238 -19.01 -11.68 -10.08
CA GLY A 238 -17.80 -12.03 -9.34
C GLY A 238 -17.99 -11.98 -7.81
N ILE A 239 -18.71 -10.96 -7.31
CA ILE A 239 -19.06 -10.86 -5.89
C ILE A 239 -19.98 -12.03 -5.50
N ILE A 240 -21.01 -12.34 -6.30
CA ILE A 240 -21.88 -13.49 -6.04
C ILE A 240 -21.06 -14.78 -6.01
N ALA A 241 -20.15 -14.99 -6.95
CA ALA A 241 -19.27 -16.15 -6.98
C ALA A 241 -18.34 -16.22 -5.77
N ALA A 242 -17.76 -15.09 -5.35
CA ALA A 242 -16.92 -15.01 -4.18
C ALA A 242 -17.70 -15.31 -2.87
N VAL A 243 -18.94 -14.79 -2.75
CA VAL A 243 -19.84 -15.10 -1.64
C VAL A 243 -20.24 -16.59 -1.66
N ALA A 244 -20.62 -17.12 -2.81
CA ALA A 244 -20.94 -18.54 -2.96
C ALA A 244 -19.74 -19.43 -2.59
N PHE A 245 -18.53 -19.05 -3.02
CA PHE A 245 -17.30 -19.74 -2.64
C PHE A 245 -17.07 -19.63 -1.11
N LEU A 246 -17.26 -18.46 -0.51
CA LEU A 246 -17.14 -18.28 0.94
C LEU A 246 -18.14 -19.17 1.69
N LEU A 247 -19.37 -19.29 1.23
CA LEU A 247 -20.38 -20.18 1.81
C LEU A 247 -20.03 -21.67 1.62
N ALA A 248 -19.28 -22.03 0.60
CA ALA A 248 -18.78 -23.38 0.37
C ALA A 248 -17.49 -23.70 1.14
N THR A 249 -16.81 -22.69 1.73
CA THR A 249 -15.54 -22.88 2.45
C THR A 249 -15.61 -23.83 3.65
N PRO A 250 -16.74 -24.05 4.38
CA PRO A 250 -16.81 -25.11 5.40
C PRO A 250 -16.41 -26.49 4.88
N ILE A 251 -16.70 -26.76 3.59
CA ILE A 251 -16.39 -28.04 2.94
C ILE A 251 -15.06 -27.93 2.17
N LEU A 252 -14.89 -26.88 1.36
CA LEU A 252 -13.75 -26.73 0.45
C LEU A 252 -12.46 -26.32 1.17
N SER A 253 -12.56 -25.48 2.18
CA SER A 253 -11.40 -24.92 2.92
C SER A 253 -11.78 -24.52 4.34
N PRO A 254 -12.00 -25.49 5.26
CA PRO A 254 -12.39 -25.22 6.64
C PRO A 254 -11.50 -24.17 7.36
N PRO A 255 -10.15 -24.14 7.17
CA PRO A 255 -9.32 -23.11 7.77
C PRO A 255 -9.65 -21.70 7.28
N THR A 256 -9.95 -21.52 5.97
CA THR A 256 -10.38 -20.25 5.40
C THR A 256 -11.72 -19.80 6.00
N HIS A 257 -12.67 -20.74 6.17
CA HIS A 257 -13.96 -20.43 6.82
C HIS A 257 -13.77 -19.94 8.26
N ALA A 258 -13.03 -20.69 9.07
CA ALA A 258 -12.74 -20.31 10.45
C ALA A 258 -12.17 -18.90 10.54
N LYS A 259 -11.24 -18.55 9.63
CA LYS A 259 -10.60 -17.23 9.59
C LYS A 259 -11.53 -16.13 9.12
N LEU A 260 -12.16 -16.30 7.96
CA LEU A 260 -12.95 -15.23 7.33
C LEU A 260 -14.32 -15.04 7.99
N VAL A 261 -14.93 -16.08 8.49
CA VAL A 261 -16.27 -16.00 9.11
C VAL A 261 -16.17 -16.04 10.63
N GLY A 262 -15.58 -17.09 11.19
CA GLY A 262 -15.54 -17.30 12.64
C GLY A 262 -14.80 -16.20 13.39
N GLU A 263 -13.53 -15.96 13.04
CA GLU A 263 -12.75 -14.91 13.69
C GLU A 263 -13.25 -13.50 13.37
N THR A 264 -13.82 -13.27 12.16
CA THR A 264 -14.38 -11.96 11.83
C THR A 264 -15.59 -11.67 12.70
N HIS A 265 -16.51 -12.61 12.83
CA HIS A 265 -17.67 -12.47 13.72
C HIS A 265 -17.23 -12.17 15.16
N LYS A 266 -16.30 -12.98 15.70
CA LYS A 266 -15.75 -12.79 17.06
C LYS A 266 -15.13 -11.38 17.25
N ASN A 267 -14.31 -10.92 16.29
CA ASN A 267 -13.62 -9.64 16.41
C ASN A 267 -14.55 -8.43 16.18
N MET A 268 -15.59 -8.58 15.36
CA MET A 268 -16.51 -7.46 15.07
C MET A 268 -17.56 -7.31 16.16
N SER A 269 -17.99 -8.41 16.81
CA SER A 269 -18.96 -8.34 17.93
C SER A 269 -18.41 -7.58 19.14
N HIS A 270 -17.09 -7.59 19.33
CA HIS A 270 -16.41 -6.88 20.41
C HIS A 270 -15.16 -6.16 19.87
N PHE A 271 -15.35 -5.30 18.85
CA PHE A 271 -14.23 -4.71 18.11
C PHE A 271 -13.19 -4.03 18.99
N TRP A 272 -13.60 -3.26 19.98
CA TRP A 272 -12.67 -2.54 20.86
C TRP A 272 -11.86 -3.43 21.80
N LEU A 273 -12.29 -4.67 22.00
CA LEU A 273 -11.54 -5.69 22.74
C LEU A 273 -10.71 -6.59 21.82
N SER A 274 -10.87 -6.45 20.50
CA SER A 274 -10.02 -7.15 19.53
C SER A 274 -8.61 -6.55 19.49
N PRO A 275 -7.59 -7.31 19.02
CA PRO A 275 -6.23 -6.77 18.88
C PRO A 275 -6.15 -5.47 18.09
N TYR A 276 -6.93 -5.31 17.03
CA TYR A 276 -6.97 -4.07 16.23
C TYR A 276 -7.60 -2.90 16.99
N GLY A 277 -8.72 -3.14 17.67
CA GLY A 277 -9.36 -2.12 18.50
C GLY A 277 -8.42 -1.65 19.61
N GLN A 278 -7.74 -2.56 20.27
CA GLN A 278 -6.76 -2.28 21.31
C GLN A 278 -5.59 -1.43 20.80
N LEU A 279 -5.03 -1.77 19.61
CA LEU A 279 -3.97 -0.98 18.97
C LEU A 279 -4.43 0.44 18.62
N TYR A 280 -5.65 0.58 18.09
CA TYR A 280 -6.19 1.88 17.69
C TYR A 280 -6.46 2.78 18.89
N ILE A 281 -7.07 2.25 19.97
CA ILE A 281 -7.28 3.01 21.20
C ILE A 281 -5.93 3.46 21.77
N ARG A 282 -4.98 2.53 21.90
CA ARG A 282 -3.67 2.80 22.47
C ARG A 282 -2.90 3.84 21.66
N GLY A 283 -2.85 3.68 20.33
CA GLY A 283 -2.19 4.66 19.44
C GLY A 283 -2.85 6.04 19.49
N THR A 284 -4.18 6.09 19.47
CA THR A 284 -4.91 7.36 19.59
C THR A 284 -4.64 8.05 20.92
N GLN A 285 -4.64 7.30 22.02
CA GLN A 285 -4.33 7.84 23.34
C GLN A 285 -2.89 8.37 23.42
N MET A 286 -1.93 7.66 22.82
CA MET A 286 -0.57 8.15 22.71
C MET A 286 -0.50 9.51 21.98
N GLY A 287 -1.16 9.61 20.81
CA GLY A 287 -1.23 10.87 20.07
C GLY A 287 -1.89 12.00 20.88
N LEU A 288 -2.97 11.72 21.61
CA LEU A 288 -3.63 12.70 22.46
C LEU A 288 -2.76 13.19 23.64
N GLN A 289 -1.87 12.36 24.16
CA GLN A 289 -0.93 12.77 25.22
C GLN A 289 0.26 13.60 24.70
N SER A 290 0.50 13.61 23.39
CA SER A 290 1.50 14.46 22.75
C SER A 290 0.95 15.05 21.43
N PRO A 291 -0.08 15.92 21.51
CA PRO A 291 -0.86 16.31 20.35
C PRO A 291 -0.11 17.23 19.37
N VAL A 292 0.95 17.90 19.79
CA VAL A 292 1.70 18.84 18.95
C VAL A 292 2.80 18.13 18.16
N HIS A 293 3.68 17.41 18.84
CA HIS A 293 4.87 16.82 18.21
C HIS A 293 4.91 15.29 18.20
N GLY A 294 3.90 14.63 18.79
CA GLY A 294 3.90 13.19 18.90
C GLY A 294 5.06 12.62 19.74
N TRP A 295 5.47 11.41 19.43
CA TRP A 295 6.52 10.66 20.13
C TRP A 295 7.73 10.38 19.23
N GLY A 296 7.77 10.97 18.03
CA GLY A 296 8.77 10.71 17.02
C GLY A 296 8.58 9.34 16.36
N TYR A 297 9.36 9.10 15.31
CA TYR A 297 9.37 7.84 14.59
C TYR A 297 9.74 6.67 15.53
N ASN A 298 9.03 5.55 15.42
CA ASN A 298 9.09 4.42 16.36
C ASN A 298 8.52 4.70 17.77
N GLY A 299 7.92 5.86 18.02
CA GLY A 299 7.37 6.18 19.33
C GLY A 299 6.34 5.18 19.82
N PHE A 300 5.52 4.59 18.92
CA PHE A 300 4.59 3.54 19.31
C PHE A 300 5.32 2.31 19.85
N ARG A 301 6.34 1.82 19.15
CA ARG A 301 7.13 0.64 19.55
C ARG A 301 7.76 0.82 20.93
N GLU A 302 8.35 1.98 21.18
CA GLU A 302 9.12 2.26 22.40
C GLU A 302 8.21 2.51 23.61
N PHE A 303 7.14 3.27 23.42
CA PHE A 303 6.36 3.79 24.55
C PHE A 303 5.04 3.09 24.77
N CYS A 304 4.53 2.34 23.80
CA CYS A 304 3.23 1.66 23.90
C CYS A 304 3.06 0.83 25.18
N PRO A 305 4.08 0.11 25.73
CA PRO A 305 3.91 -0.70 26.92
C PRO A 305 3.69 0.11 28.21
N LEU A 306 3.94 1.42 28.19
CA LEU A 306 3.87 2.24 29.40
C LEU A 306 2.43 2.30 29.96
N PRO A 307 2.24 2.13 31.31
CA PRO A 307 0.92 2.11 31.94
C PRO A 307 0.07 3.35 31.69
N ARG A 308 0.70 4.52 31.51
CA ARG A 308 -0.01 5.79 31.25
C ARG A 308 -0.89 5.78 30.00
N PHE A 309 -0.67 4.87 29.07
CA PHE A 309 -1.48 4.72 27.87
C PHE A 309 -2.57 3.62 28.01
N SER A 310 -2.74 3.04 29.20
CA SER A 310 -3.72 1.98 29.46
C SER A 310 -5.17 2.46 29.67
N PRO A 311 -5.45 3.68 30.22
CA PRO A 311 -6.80 4.05 30.64
C PRO A 311 -7.86 4.05 29.54
N GLY A 312 -7.49 4.00 28.26
CA GLY A 312 -8.41 4.20 27.15
C GLY A 312 -8.78 5.68 26.97
N ILE A 313 -9.93 5.94 26.36
CA ILE A 313 -10.42 7.31 26.13
C ILE A 313 -11.88 7.38 26.60
N PRO A 314 -12.12 7.50 27.92
CA PRO A 314 -13.44 7.43 28.53
C PRO A 314 -14.41 8.50 28.01
N GLU A 315 -13.91 9.67 27.62
CA GLU A 315 -14.68 10.80 27.09
C GLU A 315 -15.47 10.47 25.83
N VAL A 316 -15.00 9.46 25.08
CA VAL A 316 -15.68 8.95 23.87
C VAL A 316 -16.09 7.48 24.02
N GLY A 317 -16.13 6.95 25.23
CA GLY A 317 -16.59 5.60 25.53
C GLY A 317 -15.64 4.47 25.11
N LEU A 318 -14.35 4.76 24.86
CA LEU A 318 -13.37 3.76 24.48
C LEU A 318 -12.72 3.13 25.74
N PRO A 319 -12.74 1.79 25.86
CA PRO A 319 -12.33 1.07 27.06
C PRO A 319 -10.82 1.17 27.33
N ALA A 320 -10.42 0.87 28.55
CA ALA A 320 -9.04 0.64 28.92
C ALA A 320 -8.42 -0.45 28.05
N THR A 321 -7.13 -0.28 27.74
CA THR A 321 -6.38 -1.21 26.88
C THR A 321 -5.51 -2.15 27.71
N GLN A 322 -5.38 -3.39 27.22
CA GLN A 322 -4.64 -4.46 27.89
C GLN A 322 -3.58 -5.06 26.96
N LEU A 323 -2.37 -5.26 27.48
CA LEU A 323 -1.26 -5.80 26.69
C LEU A 323 -1.55 -7.23 26.23
N GLU A 324 -2.21 -8.03 27.08
CA GLU A 324 -2.59 -9.41 26.82
C GLU A 324 -3.60 -9.53 25.66
N LEU A 325 -4.38 -8.47 25.41
CA LEU A 325 -5.30 -8.38 24.27
C LEU A 325 -4.63 -7.83 23.00
N GLY A 326 -3.31 -7.60 23.03
CA GLY A 326 -2.56 -7.14 21.87
C GLY A 326 -2.57 -5.63 21.68
N ALA A 327 -2.72 -4.84 22.77
CA ALA A 327 -2.70 -3.39 22.72
C ALA A 327 -1.38 -2.80 22.21
N CYS A 328 -0.28 -3.56 22.23
CA CYS A 328 1.02 -3.15 21.71
C CYS A 328 1.58 -4.16 20.71
N ASN A 329 2.17 -3.63 19.66
CA ASN A 329 2.90 -4.35 18.61
C ASN A 329 4.05 -3.45 18.12
N LEU A 330 4.71 -3.83 17.05
CA LEU A 330 5.77 -3.02 16.42
C LEU A 330 5.25 -1.65 15.94
N HIS A 331 3.98 -1.57 15.54
CA HIS A 331 3.31 -0.37 15.02
C HIS A 331 1.78 -0.48 15.26
N PRO A 332 1.02 0.62 15.16
CA PRO A 332 -0.42 0.62 15.43
C PRO A 332 -1.26 0.04 14.27
N GLN A 333 -0.64 -0.55 13.26
CA GLN A 333 -1.26 -1.17 12.07
C GLN A 333 -2.22 -0.25 11.30
N ASN A 334 -1.97 1.05 11.35
CA ASN A 334 -2.72 2.05 10.59
C ASN A 334 -1.83 3.29 10.38
N PHE A 335 -1.63 3.72 9.14
CA PHE A 335 -0.75 4.84 8.80
C PHE A 335 -1.19 6.17 9.41
N TYR A 336 -2.50 6.40 9.52
CA TYR A 336 -3.04 7.65 10.09
C TYR A 336 -2.82 7.69 11.60
N VAL A 337 -3.13 6.58 12.29
CA VAL A 337 -2.85 6.45 13.73
C VAL A 337 -1.34 6.55 13.99
N GLN A 338 -0.52 5.90 13.15
CA GLN A 338 0.93 6.01 13.26
C GLN A 338 1.40 7.46 13.07
N SER A 339 0.92 8.17 12.03
CA SER A 339 1.29 9.57 11.79
C SER A 339 0.87 10.49 12.94
N PHE A 340 -0.23 10.16 13.63
CA PHE A 340 -0.65 10.87 14.83
C PHE A 340 0.26 10.57 16.03
N VAL A 341 0.67 9.31 16.21
CA VAL A 341 1.63 8.95 17.26
C VAL A 341 2.99 9.58 17.01
N ASP A 342 3.48 9.51 15.77
CA ASP A 342 4.86 9.92 15.45
C ASP A 342 5.02 11.44 15.37
N GLY A 343 4.01 12.18 14.88
CA GLY A 343 4.11 13.61 14.60
C GLY A 343 3.02 14.49 15.19
N GLY A 344 2.18 13.94 16.08
CA GLY A 344 1.05 14.66 16.65
C GLY A 344 -0.01 15.02 15.60
N LEU A 345 -0.88 15.99 15.93
CA LEU A 345 -1.90 16.47 15.01
C LEU A 345 -1.32 17.08 13.72
N PRO A 346 -0.22 17.89 13.76
CA PRO A 346 0.40 18.35 12.52
C PRO A 346 0.89 17.22 11.63
N GLY A 347 1.49 16.17 12.20
CA GLY A 347 1.93 14.98 11.45
C GLY A 347 0.77 14.27 10.78
N LEU A 348 -0.34 14.05 11.50
CA LEU A 348 -1.56 13.48 10.96
C LEU A 348 -2.15 14.34 9.82
N VAL A 349 -2.23 15.65 10.02
CA VAL A 349 -2.76 16.59 9.02
C VAL A 349 -1.90 16.59 7.75
N LEU A 350 -0.58 16.72 7.88
CA LEU A 350 0.34 16.72 6.74
C LEU A 350 0.29 15.40 5.98
N PHE A 351 0.26 14.27 6.67
CA PHE A 351 0.14 12.95 6.04
C PHE A 351 -1.21 12.80 5.32
N THR A 352 -2.30 13.23 5.94
CA THR A 352 -3.64 13.19 5.31
C THR A 352 -3.69 14.08 4.07
N LEU A 353 -3.14 15.29 4.13
CA LEU A 353 -3.04 16.18 2.96
C LEU A 353 -2.21 15.56 1.84
N LEU A 354 -1.11 14.87 2.18
CA LEU A 354 -0.29 14.14 1.23
C LEU A 354 -1.08 13.01 0.54
N CYS A 355 -1.81 12.21 1.31
CA CYS A 355 -2.68 11.16 0.76
C CYS A 355 -3.76 11.74 -0.17
N LEU A 356 -4.42 12.82 0.23
CA LEU A 356 -5.43 13.51 -0.58
C LEU A 356 -4.84 14.06 -1.87
N TRP A 357 -3.59 14.56 -1.83
CA TRP A 357 -2.90 15.02 -3.02
C TRP A 357 -2.59 13.87 -3.97
N TRP A 358 -2.09 12.75 -3.46
CA TRP A 358 -1.86 11.56 -4.27
C TRP A 358 -3.15 11.04 -4.91
N PHE A 359 -4.27 11.02 -4.17
CA PHE A 359 -5.56 10.64 -4.73
C PHE A 359 -6.02 11.61 -5.82
N LYS A 360 -5.96 12.92 -5.57
CA LYS A 360 -6.28 13.95 -6.56
C LYS A 360 -5.49 13.73 -7.85
N ASP A 361 -4.20 13.53 -7.72
CA ASP A 361 -3.29 13.36 -8.85
C ASP A 361 -3.54 12.06 -9.61
N CYS A 362 -3.78 10.94 -8.92
CA CYS A 362 -4.12 9.67 -9.55
C CYS A 362 -5.50 9.69 -10.20
N LEU A 363 -6.47 10.44 -9.64
CA LEU A 363 -7.83 10.61 -10.19
C LEU A 363 -7.89 11.53 -11.41
N ALA A 364 -6.89 12.40 -11.61
CA ALA A 364 -6.91 13.39 -12.67
C ALA A 364 -7.17 12.77 -14.05
N GLY A 365 -8.23 13.23 -14.72
CA GLY A 365 -8.64 12.77 -16.04
C GLY A 365 -9.19 11.35 -16.15
N LEU A 366 -9.33 10.58 -15.04
CA LEU A 366 -9.82 9.20 -15.09
C LEU A 366 -11.26 9.09 -15.59
N TRP A 367 -12.15 9.98 -15.18
CA TRP A 367 -13.55 10.00 -15.62
C TRP A 367 -13.69 10.18 -17.13
N ARG A 368 -12.77 10.95 -17.76
CA ARG A 368 -12.78 11.19 -19.20
C ARG A 368 -12.13 10.05 -19.97
N SER A 369 -10.92 9.66 -19.53
CA SER A 369 -10.13 8.64 -20.26
C SER A 369 -10.67 7.23 -20.09
N ARG A 370 -11.25 6.91 -18.93
CA ARG A 370 -11.67 5.56 -18.55
C ARG A 370 -10.62 4.49 -18.85
N ASN A 371 -9.34 4.86 -18.74
CA ASN A 371 -8.24 3.96 -19.00
C ASN A 371 -8.16 2.89 -17.91
N PRO A 372 -8.34 1.59 -18.23
CA PRO A 372 -8.41 0.53 -17.22
C PRO A 372 -7.13 0.39 -16.40
N LEU A 373 -5.96 0.59 -17.03
CA LEU A 373 -4.68 0.50 -16.32
C LEU A 373 -4.53 1.62 -15.27
N ARG A 374 -4.84 2.86 -15.65
CA ARG A 374 -4.79 3.99 -14.71
C ARG A 374 -5.81 3.85 -13.58
N ILE A 375 -7.00 3.33 -13.89
CA ILE A 375 -8.01 3.01 -12.88
C ILE A 375 -7.48 1.92 -11.93
N GLY A 376 -6.86 0.87 -12.46
CA GLY A 376 -6.23 -0.18 -11.64
C GLY A 376 -5.14 0.36 -10.72
N LEU A 377 -4.28 1.25 -11.21
CA LEU A 377 -3.24 1.90 -10.41
C LEU A 377 -3.83 2.85 -9.35
N PHE A 378 -4.89 3.58 -9.68
CA PHE A 378 -5.61 4.38 -8.69
C PHE A 378 -6.20 3.51 -7.57
N ILE A 379 -6.82 2.37 -7.93
CA ILE A 379 -7.33 1.39 -6.96
C ILE A 379 -6.20 0.87 -6.07
N ALA A 380 -5.04 0.57 -6.65
CA ALA A 380 -3.88 0.11 -5.90
C ALA A 380 -3.46 1.14 -4.83
N VAL A 381 -3.31 2.41 -5.20
CA VAL A 381 -2.97 3.50 -4.27
C VAL A 381 -4.07 3.70 -3.23
N LEU A 382 -5.35 3.68 -3.66
CA LEU A 382 -6.50 3.84 -2.76
C LEU A 382 -6.54 2.74 -1.70
N THR A 383 -6.34 1.48 -2.09
CA THR A 383 -6.38 0.36 -1.16
C THR A 383 -5.20 0.36 -0.18
N TYR A 384 -4.02 0.85 -0.58
CA TYR A 384 -2.90 1.07 0.35
C TYR A 384 -3.19 2.13 1.41
N LEU A 385 -3.83 3.23 0.99
CA LEU A 385 -4.05 4.41 1.82
C LEU A 385 -5.48 4.48 2.37
N TRP A 386 -6.24 3.38 2.28
CA TRP A 386 -7.60 3.33 2.83
C TRP A 386 -7.55 3.51 4.35
N PRO A 387 -8.31 4.45 4.93
CA PRO A 387 -8.17 4.80 6.35
C PRO A 387 -8.44 3.64 7.32
N LEU A 388 -9.19 2.63 6.89
CA LEU A 388 -9.49 1.43 7.69
C LEU A 388 -8.62 0.23 7.31
N ALA A 389 -7.63 0.40 6.42
CA ALA A 389 -6.72 -0.67 6.09
C ALA A 389 -5.81 -1.00 7.28
N SER A 390 -5.63 -2.31 7.51
CA SER A 390 -4.53 -2.77 8.35
C SER A 390 -3.24 -2.68 7.56
N THR A 391 -2.32 -1.88 8.05
CA THR A 391 -1.05 -1.59 7.39
C THR A 391 0.13 -2.11 8.21
N ASP A 392 1.29 -2.16 7.59
CA ASP A 392 2.57 -2.33 8.27
C ASP A 392 3.07 -0.97 8.77
N GLU A 393 4.27 -0.92 9.34
CA GLU A 393 4.93 0.32 9.73
C GLU A 393 5.21 1.20 8.51
N PHE A 394 4.93 2.48 8.60
CA PHE A 394 5.41 3.45 7.62
C PHE A 394 6.76 4.00 8.11
N PRO A 395 7.85 3.73 7.45
CA PRO A 395 8.13 3.29 6.10
C PRO A 395 8.77 1.89 6.00
N ALA A 396 8.14 0.85 6.54
CA ALA A 396 8.65 -0.50 6.33
C ALA A 396 8.64 -0.86 4.84
N LEU A 397 9.77 -1.25 4.31
CA LEU A 397 9.98 -1.51 2.88
C LEU A 397 8.95 -2.47 2.30
N TYR A 398 8.56 -3.49 3.05
CA TYR A 398 7.66 -4.55 2.61
C TYR A 398 6.34 -4.02 1.99
N MET A 399 5.65 -3.11 2.65
CA MET A 399 4.41 -2.53 2.11
C MET A 399 4.66 -1.19 1.41
N VAL A 400 5.47 -0.34 2.00
CA VAL A 400 5.66 1.02 1.53
C VAL A 400 6.50 1.08 0.26
N GLY A 401 7.43 0.14 0.06
CA GLY A 401 8.13 -0.01 -1.22
C GLY A 401 7.19 -0.24 -2.40
N TRP A 402 6.17 -1.07 -2.21
CA TRP A 402 5.12 -1.28 -3.22
C TRP A 402 4.28 -0.01 -3.44
N LEU A 403 3.86 0.67 -2.38
CA LEU A 403 3.10 1.92 -2.49
C LEU A 403 3.83 2.94 -3.37
N PHE A 404 5.10 3.21 -3.08
CA PHE A 404 5.87 4.20 -3.81
C PHE A 404 6.23 3.77 -5.24
N LEU A 405 6.43 2.47 -5.47
CA LEU A 405 6.55 1.92 -6.83
C LEU A 405 5.26 2.15 -7.62
N LEU A 406 4.10 1.83 -7.06
CA LEU A 406 2.79 1.99 -7.70
C LEU A 406 2.44 3.46 -7.94
N LEU A 407 2.78 4.35 -7.00
CA LEU A 407 2.68 5.79 -7.17
C LEU A 407 3.57 6.28 -8.33
N GLY A 408 4.84 5.88 -8.36
CA GLY A 408 5.76 6.25 -9.43
C GLY A 408 5.29 5.78 -10.82
N VAL A 409 4.81 4.53 -10.91
CA VAL A 409 4.20 4.01 -12.17
C VAL A 409 2.93 4.78 -12.53
N SER A 410 2.08 5.10 -11.54
CA SER A 410 0.85 5.87 -11.77
C SER A 410 1.15 7.27 -12.30
N TYR A 411 2.14 7.93 -11.73
CA TYR A 411 2.58 9.27 -12.16
C TYR A 411 3.21 9.26 -13.55
N ALA A 412 4.04 8.28 -13.85
CA ALA A 412 4.67 8.14 -15.16
C ALA A 412 3.65 7.90 -16.30
N LEU A 413 2.47 7.36 -15.98
CA LEU A 413 1.39 7.08 -16.95
C LEU A 413 0.37 8.23 -17.09
N LYS A 414 0.56 9.37 -16.43
CA LYS A 414 -0.29 10.56 -16.65
C LYS A 414 -0.14 11.09 -18.08
N PRO A 415 -1.22 11.53 -18.74
CA PRO A 415 -1.12 12.23 -20.01
C PRO A 415 -0.33 13.53 -19.85
N VAL A 416 0.54 13.83 -20.81
CA VAL A 416 1.39 15.04 -20.82
C VAL A 416 0.55 16.34 -20.78
N SER A 417 -0.68 16.33 -21.32
CA SER A 417 -1.61 17.47 -21.29
C SER A 417 -2.06 17.89 -19.88
N ASP A 418 -2.04 16.96 -18.92
CA ASP A 418 -2.41 17.28 -17.54
C ASP A 418 -1.22 17.80 -16.71
N GLN A 419 0.01 17.66 -17.21
CA GLN A 419 1.21 18.17 -16.55
C GLN A 419 1.43 19.67 -16.79
N THR A 420 0.98 20.21 -17.91
CA THR A 420 1.13 21.62 -18.29
C THR A 420 0.08 22.55 -17.67
N LEU A 421 -1.10 22.04 -17.31
CA LEU A 421 -2.17 22.84 -16.68
C LEU A 421 -1.87 23.30 -15.24
N THR A 422 -0.84 22.75 -14.60
CA THR A 422 -0.42 23.21 -13.27
C THR A 422 0.63 24.34 -13.30
N LEU A 423 1.18 24.67 -14.47
CA LEU A 423 2.21 25.69 -14.64
C LEU A 423 1.68 27.02 -15.21
N ASP A 424 0.51 27.04 -15.88
CA ASP A 424 0.00 28.22 -16.61
C ASP A 424 -0.99 29.11 -15.83
N VAL A 425 -1.21 28.89 -14.54
CA VAL A 425 -2.09 29.76 -13.72
C VAL A 425 -1.34 30.98 -13.14
N LYS A 426 -0.11 31.29 -13.57
CA LYS A 426 0.65 32.44 -13.06
C LYS A 426 0.89 33.56 -14.08
N HIS A 427 0.24 33.56 -15.23
CA HIS A 427 0.27 34.70 -16.16
C HIS A 427 -1.12 34.95 -16.77
N VAL A 428 -2.05 35.45 -15.98
CA VAL A 428 -3.13 36.38 -16.37
C VAL A 428 -3.44 37.31 -15.19
#